data_fb3f67422033e19acfea3789244ad4cf
#
_entry.id   fb3f67422033e19acfea3789244ad4cf
#
_cell.length_a   1.000
_cell.length_b   1.000
_cell.length_c   1.000
_cell.angle_alpha   90.00
_cell.angle_beta   90.00
_cell.angle_gamma   90.00
#
_symmetry.space_group_name_H-M   'P 1'
#
loop_
_entity.id
_entity.type
_entity.pdbx_description
1 polymer ?
#
loop_
_entity_poly.entity_id
_entity_poly.type
_entity_poly.pdbx_seq_one_letter_code
_entity_poly.pdbx_strand_id
1 'polypeptide(L)'
;MLEKMFPKQGKTIPEIRFKGFSGEWEEKVLGDKMTVTSVKRILQSDWTKSGVRFLRARDIVSAYKNEVPSDYLYISVEKYNEYSQLSGKVEIGDLLVTGVGTIGVPMLITNNEPVYFKDGNIIWFKNENKIDGMFLFYSFIGELIQTHIKHSAGTGTVGTYTINSGKNTPIKLPSREEQTAIGNYFQKLDALINQQLQQITKLNNIKQACLSKMFV
;
A
#
# COMPACT_ATOMS: atom_id res chain seq x y z
N MET A 1 11.72 -12.47 8.04
CA MET A 1 11.10 -13.55 7.23
C MET A 1 10.68 -13.03 5.85
N LEU A 2 10.05 -11.86 5.74
CA LEU A 2 9.65 -11.28 4.46
C LEU A 2 10.81 -11.30 3.45
N GLU A 3 11.95 -10.70 3.78
CA GLU A 3 13.14 -10.60 2.92
C GLU A 3 13.69 -11.95 2.43
N LYS A 4 13.40 -13.05 3.13
CA LYS A 4 13.85 -14.39 2.73
C LYS A 4 12.88 -15.11 1.80
N MET A 5 11.60 -14.71 1.81
CA MET A 5 10.56 -15.29 0.96
C MET A 5 10.39 -14.52 -0.37
N PHE A 6 11.14 -13.44 -0.56
CA PHE A 6 11.25 -12.74 -1.84
C PHE A 6 12.70 -12.82 -2.35
N PRO A 7 12.92 -13.02 -3.67
CA PRO A 7 14.26 -13.07 -4.21
C PRO A 7 14.98 -11.72 -4.05
N LYS A 8 16.21 -11.76 -3.60
CA LYS A 8 17.10 -10.58 -3.52
C LYS A 8 17.43 -10.04 -4.90
N GLN A 9 17.97 -8.82 -4.95
CA GLN A 9 18.47 -8.25 -6.20
C GLN A 9 19.47 -9.20 -6.89
N GLY A 10 19.31 -9.42 -8.19
CA GLY A 10 20.13 -10.33 -8.99
C GLY A 10 19.87 -11.84 -8.74
N LYS A 11 18.84 -12.18 -7.97
CA LYS A 11 18.38 -13.57 -7.77
C LYS A 11 16.94 -13.72 -8.27
N THR A 12 16.61 -14.89 -8.78
CA THR A 12 15.27 -15.24 -9.28
C THR A 12 14.57 -16.27 -8.38
N ILE A 13 15.27 -16.79 -7.36
CA ILE A 13 14.77 -17.78 -6.41
C ILE A 13 14.89 -17.22 -4.99
N PRO A 14 13.83 -17.27 -4.16
CA PRO A 14 13.88 -16.84 -2.76
C PRO A 14 14.69 -17.85 -1.90
N GLU A 15 15.21 -17.39 -0.75
CA GLU A 15 15.94 -18.25 0.20
C GLU A 15 15.00 -19.24 0.89
N ILE A 16 13.77 -18.83 1.18
CA ILE A 16 12.72 -19.66 1.80
C ILE A 16 11.53 -19.71 0.87
N ARG A 17 11.00 -20.90 0.68
CA ARG A 17 9.88 -21.15 -0.21
C ARG A 17 8.95 -22.22 0.37
N PHE A 18 7.66 -22.12 0.10
CA PHE A 18 6.72 -23.16 0.48
C PHE A 18 7.02 -24.47 -0.27
N LYS A 19 6.82 -25.59 0.42
CA LYS A 19 6.94 -26.90 -0.20
C LYS A 19 5.93 -27.04 -1.35
N GLY A 20 6.40 -27.57 -2.47
CA GLY A 20 5.58 -27.78 -3.67
C GLY A 20 5.77 -26.72 -4.75
N PHE A 21 6.41 -25.57 -4.45
CA PHE A 21 6.75 -24.58 -5.47
C PHE A 21 8.22 -24.70 -5.86
N SER A 22 8.51 -24.55 -7.15
CA SER A 22 9.85 -24.66 -7.74
C SER A 22 9.99 -23.72 -8.94
N GLY A 23 11.18 -23.68 -9.55
CA GLY A 23 11.47 -22.83 -10.70
C GLY A 23 11.84 -21.41 -10.31
N GLU A 24 12.23 -20.62 -11.31
CA GLU A 24 12.62 -19.22 -11.17
C GLU A 24 11.38 -18.31 -11.24
N TRP A 25 11.43 -17.20 -10.53
CA TRP A 25 10.42 -16.16 -10.63
C TRP A 25 10.72 -15.28 -11.86
N GLU A 26 9.67 -14.88 -12.57
CA GLU A 26 9.76 -14.02 -13.74
C GLU A 26 10.09 -12.58 -13.34
N GLU A 27 11.14 -12.00 -13.89
CA GLU A 27 11.47 -10.58 -13.69
C GLU A 27 10.68 -9.70 -14.66
N LYS A 28 9.96 -8.73 -14.16
CA LYS A 28 9.15 -7.76 -14.91
C LYS A 28 9.26 -6.36 -14.31
N VAL A 29 8.71 -5.37 -15.01
CA VAL A 29 8.39 -4.07 -14.44
C VAL A 29 6.88 -3.93 -14.30
N LEU A 30 6.43 -3.16 -13.31
CA LEU A 30 4.99 -3.05 -13.01
C LEU A 30 4.20 -2.45 -14.18
N GLY A 31 4.80 -1.54 -14.95
CA GLY A 31 4.17 -0.96 -16.15
C GLY A 31 3.84 -1.96 -17.26
N ASP A 32 4.50 -3.12 -17.31
CA ASP A 32 4.19 -4.19 -18.27
C ASP A 32 3.00 -5.05 -17.80
N LYS A 33 2.68 -5.00 -16.52
CA LYS A 33 1.63 -5.84 -15.93
C LYS A 33 0.35 -5.07 -15.65
N MET A 34 0.43 -3.76 -15.39
CA MET A 34 -0.73 -2.96 -14.99
C MET A 34 -0.60 -1.51 -15.43
N THR A 35 -1.72 -0.81 -15.48
CA THR A 35 -1.74 0.63 -15.72
C THR A 35 -1.26 1.38 -14.48
N VAL A 36 -0.20 2.17 -14.62
CA VAL A 36 0.31 3.06 -13.57
C VAL A 36 -0.06 4.50 -13.93
N THR A 37 -0.85 5.15 -13.10
CA THR A 37 -1.45 6.45 -13.39
C THR A 37 -1.71 7.28 -12.12
N SER A 38 -2.51 8.33 -12.26
CA SER A 38 -3.11 9.10 -11.17
C SER A 38 -4.54 9.46 -11.56
N VAL A 39 -5.19 10.29 -10.75
CA VAL A 39 -6.56 10.76 -10.98
C VAL A 39 -6.58 12.19 -11.49
N LYS A 40 -7.74 12.65 -11.98
CA LYS A 40 -7.96 14.06 -12.28
C LYS A 40 -7.87 14.89 -11.00
N ARG A 41 -7.20 16.04 -11.10
CA ARG A 41 -6.97 16.96 -9.98
C ARG A 41 -8.26 17.47 -9.38
N ILE A 42 -8.34 17.37 -8.04
CA ILE A 42 -9.34 18.03 -7.20
C ILE A 42 -8.69 19.27 -6.58
N LEU A 43 -9.36 20.42 -6.68
CA LEU A 43 -8.92 21.66 -6.03
C LEU A 43 -9.38 21.70 -4.57
N GLN A 44 -8.71 22.51 -3.77
CA GLN A 44 -9.09 22.68 -2.36
C GLN A 44 -10.52 23.24 -2.18
N SER A 45 -10.96 24.06 -3.14
CA SER A 45 -12.33 24.58 -3.21
C SER A 45 -13.41 23.50 -3.37
N ASP A 46 -13.04 22.32 -3.85
CA ASP A 46 -13.99 21.19 -4.04
C ASP A 46 -14.07 20.28 -2.80
N TRP A 47 -13.30 20.57 -1.76
CA TRP A 47 -13.35 19.78 -0.52
C TRP A 47 -14.64 20.05 0.25
N THR A 48 -15.19 18.99 0.80
CA THR A 48 -16.45 19.00 1.57
C THR A 48 -16.24 18.39 2.95
N LYS A 49 -17.23 18.58 3.83
CA LYS A 49 -17.22 18.00 5.18
C LYS A 49 -17.69 16.53 5.22
N SER A 50 -18.35 16.08 4.15
CA SER A 50 -18.88 14.72 4.03
C SER A 50 -18.97 14.33 2.56
N GLY A 51 -19.11 13.03 2.27
CA GLY A 51 -19.19 12.50 0.91
C GLY A 51 -18.20 11.35 0.70
N VAL A 52 -17.52 11.33 -0.46
CA VAL A 52 -16.50 10.34 -0.76
C VAL A 52 -15.17 10.73 -0.13
N ARG A 53 -14.52 9.76 0.50
CA ARG A 53 -13.23 9.94 1.17
C ARG A 53 -12.17 10.42 0.19
N PHE A 54 -11.48 11.54 0.52
CA PHE A 54 -10.37 12.09 -0.27
C PHE A 54 -9.05 11.86 0.47
N LEU A 55 -8.22 10.98 -0.06
CA LEU A 55 -6.96 10.56 0.54
C LEU A 55 -5.81 11.51 0.16
N ARG A 56 -5.03 11.88 1.15
CA ARG A 56 -3.72 12.54 1.00
C ARG A 56 -2.61 11.53 1.27
N ALA A 57 -1.38 11.81 0.87
CA ALA A 57 -0.24 10.95 1.16
C ALA A 57 -0.11 10.64 2.66
N ARG A 58 -0.35 11.62 3.55
CA ARG A 58 -0.33 11.42 5.00
C ARG A 58 -1.39 10.43 5.50
N ASP A 59 -2.55 10.36 4.84
CA ASP A 59 -3.61 9.43 5.23
C ASP A 59 -3.20 7.99 4.94
N ILE A 60 -2.48 7.75 3.83
CA ILE A 60 -1.88 6.45 3.50
C ILE A 60 -0.80 6.08 4.52
N VAL A 61 0.08 7.02 4.88
CA VAL A 61 1.13 6.79 5.88
C VAL A 61 0.53 6.46 7.24
N SER A 62 -0.51 7.18 7.68
CA SER A 62 -1.22 6.87 8.93
C SER A 62 -1.86 5.49 8.90
N ALA A 63 -2.55 5.15 7.81
CA ALA A 63 -3.14 3.82 7.65
C ALA A 63 -2.08 2.70 7.72
N TYR A 64 -0.92 2.90 7.06
CA TYR A 64 0.18 1.95 7.09
C TYR A 64 0.75 1.73 8.50
N LYS A 65 0.73 2.77 9.34
CA LYS A 65 1.15 2.71 10.75
C LYS A 65 0.06 2.25 11.71
N ASN A 66 -1.13 1.92 11.22
CA ASN A 66 -2.33 1.66 12.04
C ASN A 66 -2.70 2.86 12.94
N GLU A 67 -2.44 4.09 12.47
CA GLU A 67 -2.80 5.33 13.15
C GLU A 67 -4.08 5.91 12.54
N VAL A 68 -4.89 6.55 13.38
CA VAL A 68 -6.09 7.29 12.93
C VAL A 68 -5.64 8.69 12.49
N PRO A 69 -5.96 9.13 11.26
CA PRO A 69 -5.68 10.49 10.83
C PRO A 69 -6.35 11.53 11.72
N SER A 70 -5.67 12.65 11.96
CA SER A 70 -6.19 13.75 12.81
C SER A 70 -7.43 14.41 12.23
N ASP A 71 -7.60 14.38 10.91
CA ASP A 71 -8.73 14.93 10.18
C ASP A 71 -8.96 14.13 8.90
N TYR A 72 -10.18 14.19 8.42
CA TYR A 72 -10.63 13.54 7.20
C TYR A 72 -11.06 14.59 6.17
N LEU A 73 -10.70 14.40 4.91
CA LEU A 73 -11.19 15.17 3.80
C LEU A 73 -12.15 14.34 2.94
N TYR A 74 -13.08 15.06 2.33
CA TYR A 74 -14.10 14.47 1.47
C TYR A 74 -14.25 15.33 0.21
N ILE A 75 -14.86 14.75 -0.81
CA ILE A 75 -15.41 15.42 -1.98
C ILE A 75 -16.87 15.03 -2.15
N SER A 76 -17.66 15.82 -2.86
CA SER A 76 -19.06 15.45 -3.09
C SER A 76 -19.17 14.20 -3.94
N VAL A 77 -20.28 13.47 -3.81
CA VAL A 77 -20.55 12.26 -4.62
C VAL A 77 -20.66 12.60 -6.11
N GLU A 78 -21.22 13.79 -6.43
CA GLU A 78 -21.34 14.27 -7.79
C GLU A 78 -19.96 14.50 -8.42
N LYS A 79 -19.05 15.17 -7.70
CA LYS A 79 -17.67 15.41 -8.15
C LYS A 79 -16.90 14.10 -8.30
N TYR A 80 -17.07 13.17 -7.37
CA TYR A 80 -16.49 11.82 -7.48
C TYR A 80 -16.99 11.11 -8.75
N ASN A 81 -18.29 11.11 -9.00
CA ASN A 81 -18.85 10.45 -10.18
C ASN A 81 -18.37 11.10 -11.49
N GLU A 82 -18.38 12.43 -11.57
CA GLU A 82 -17.89 13.19 -12.73
C GLU A 82 -16.42 12.84 -13.05
N TYR A 83 -15.54 12.90 -12.05
CA TYR A 83 -14.09 12.72 -12.27
C TYR A 83 -13.68 11.25 -12.40
N SER A 84 -14.44 10.34 -11.80
CA SER A 84 -14.23 8.91 -12.01
C SER A 84 -14.60 8.43 -13.41
N GLN A 85 -15.47 9.13 -14.13
CA GLN A 85 -15.72 8.86 -15.57
C GLN A 85 -14.46 9.13 -16.42
N LEU A 86 -13.60 10.06 -16.00
CA LEU A 86 -12.37 10.42 -16.71
C LEU A 86 -11.18 9.55 -16.30
N SER A 87 -11.04 9.27 -15.02
CA SER A 87 -9.86 8.57 -14.46
C SER A 87 -10.09 7.08 -14.23
N GLY A 88 -11.34 6.64 -14.19
CA GLY A 88 -11.76 5.36 -13.65
C GLY A 88 -12.00 5.42 -12.14
N LYS A 89 -12.49 4.31 -11.59
CA LYS A 89 -12.69 4.11 -10.15
C LYS A 89 -11.60 3.22 -9.59
N VAL A 90 -11.22 3.47 -8.35
CA VAL A 90 -10.32 2.60 -7.61
C VAL A 90 -11.08 1.32 -7.26
N GLU A 91 -10.46 0.17 -7.48
CA GLU A 91 -11.08 -1.15 -7.32
C GLU A 91 -10.32 -2.02 -6.32
N ILE A 92 -10.97 -3.07 -5.80
CA ILE A 92 -10.30 -4.02 -4.92
C ILE A 92 -9.10 -4.66 -5.64
N GLY A 93 -7.97 -4.71 -4.92
CA GLY A 93 -6.70 -5.21 -5.45
C GLY A 93 -5.81 -4.13 -6.05
N ASP A 94 -6.31 -2.91 -6.25
CA ASP A 94 -5.49 -1.77 -6.66
C ASP A 94 -4.57 -1.34 -5.52
N LEU A 95 -3.41 -0.79 -5.89
CA LEU A 95 -2.46 -0.26 -4.94
C LEU A 95 -2.28 1.25 -5.12
N LEU A 96 -2.46 1.99 -4.04
CA LEU A 96 -2.15 3.42 -3.97
C LEU A 96 -0.81 3.60 -3.26
N VAL A 97 0.11 4.35 -3.85
CA VAL A 97 1.46 4.51 -3.31
C VAL A 97 1.81 5.99 -3.18
N THR A 98 2.38 6.38 -2.06
CA THR A 98 2.80 7.76 -1.85
C THR A 98 3.98 8.13 -2.75
N GLY A 99 3.84 9.23 -3.50
CA GLY A 99 4.84 9.76 -4.44
C GLY A 99 5.64 10.93 -3.88
N VAL A 100 5.20 11.56 -2.77
CA VAL A 100 5.86 12.71 -2.15
C VAL A 100 5.84 12.60 -0.63
N GLY A 101 6.72 13.34 0.04
CA GLY A 101 6.90 13.28 1.49
C GLY A 101 7.53 11.94 1.91
N THR A 102 6.81 11.13 2.68
CA THR A 102 7.20 9.74 2.93
C THR A 102 6.85 8.92 1.69
N ILE A 103 7.78 8.80 0.76
CA ILE A 103 7.58 8.13 -0.54
C ILE A 103 7.55 6.61 -0.42
N GLY A 104 6.85 5.94 -1.35
CA GLY A 104 6.87 4.48 -1.49
C GLY A 104 6.05 3.72 -0.46
N VAL A 105 5.19 4.40 0.31
CA VAL A 105 4.28 3.73 1.25
C VAL A 105 3.05 3.23 0.50
N PRO A 106 2.79 1.90 0.47
CA PRO A 106 1.66 1.34 -0.23
C PRO A 106 0.40 1.30 0.65
N MET A 107 -0.75 1.41 0.01
CA MET A 107 -2.08 1.13 0.56
C MET A 107 -2.83 0.23 -0.42
N LEU A 108 -3.10 -1.01 -0.02
CA LEU A 108 -3.91 -1.93 -0.80
C LEU A 108 -5.40 -1.61 -0.60
N ILE A 109 -6.15 -1.56 -1.69
CA ILE A 109 -7.61 -1.43 -1.64
C ILE A 109 -8.21 -2.81 -1.40
N THR A 110 -8.90 -2.97 -0.27
CA THR A 110 -9.42 -4.27 0.20
C THR A 110 -10.95 -4.32 0.28
N ASN A 111 -11.63 -3.20 0.05
CA ASN A 111 -13.09 -3.12 0.07
C ASN A 111 -13.61 -2.21 -1.07
N ASN A 112 -14.92 -2.17 -1.25
CA ASN A 112 -15.59 -1.39 -2.29
C ASN A 112 -15.98 0.03 -1.84
N GLU A 113 -15.48 0.52 -0.71
CA GLU A 113 -15.76 1.89 -0.30
C GLU A 113 -15.16 2.87 -1.31
N PRO A 114 -15.96 3.81 -1.86
CA PRO A 114 -15.45 4.73 -2.83
C PRO A 114 -14.41 5.65 -2.20
N VAL A 115 -13.25 5.75 -2.85
CA VAL A 115 -12.17 6.65 -2.45
C VAL A 115 -11.71 7.47 -3.65
N TYR A 116 -11.28 8.69 -3.39
CA TYR A 116 -10.54 9.53 -4.33
C TYR A 116 -9.26 10.01 -3.66
N PHE A 117 -8.29 10.52 -4.39
CA PHE A 117 -7.01 10.88 -3.78
C PHE A 117 -6.33 12.08 -4.43
N LYS A 118 -5.31 12.61 -3.75
CA LYS A 118 -4.55 13.76 -4.22
C LYS A 118 -3.67 13.37 -5.40
N ASP A 119 -3.97 13.92 -6.57
CA ASP A 119 -3.15 13.81 -7.77
C ASP A 119 -1.72 14.31 -7.54
N GLY A 120 -0.77 13.74 -8.26
CA GLY A 120 0.65 14.07 -8.15
C GLY A 120 1.34 13.65 -6.84
N ASN A 121 0.57 13.37 -5.79
CA ASN A 121 1.10 12.94 -4.48
C ASN A 121 0.93 11.44 -4.24
N ILE A 122 0.00 10.82 -4.96
CA ILE A 122 -0.30 9.40 -4.87
C ILE A 122 -0.30 8.82 -6.27
N ILE A 123 0.38 7.70 -6.44
CA ILE A 123 0.45 6.92 -7.67
C ILE A 123 -0.52 5.76 -7.53
N TRP A 124 -1.28 5.53 -8.57
CA TRP A 124 -2.26 4.47 -8.65
C TRP A 124 -1.81 3.35 -9.59
N PHE A 125 -1.67 2.18 -9.05
CA PHE A 125 -1.41 0.93 -9.75
C PHE A 125 -2.74 0.20 -9.90
N LYS A 126 -3.32 0.27 -11.11
CA LYS A 126 -4.57 -0.43 -11.46
C LYS A 126 -4.24 -1.88 -11.72
N ASN A 127 -4.52 -2.72 -10.75
CA ASN A 127 -4.09 -4.12 -10.78
C ASN A 127 -4.92 -4.99 -11.73
N GLU A 128 -6.21 -4.69 -11.89
CA GLU A 128 -7.11 -5.46 -12.76
C GLU A 128 -6.98 -6.98 -12.52
N ASN A 129 -6.73 -7.37 -11.29
CA ASN A 129 -6.49 -8.75 -10.87
C ASN A 129 -5.30 -9.46 -11.59
N LYS A 130 -4.35 -8.73 -12.16
CA LYS A 130 -3.16 -9.28 -12.84
C LYS A 130 -2.19 -9.93 -11.86
N ILE A 131 -2.06 -9.37 -10.67
CA ILE A 131 -1.20 -9.85 -9.59
C ILE A 131 -2.09 -10.06 -8.35
N ASP A 132 -1.78 -11.04 -7.50
CA ASP A 132 -2.45 -11.15 -6.21
C ASP A 132 -2.23 -9.87 -5.39
N GLY A 133 -3.31 -9.24 -4.91
CA GLY A 133 -3.23 -7.93 -4.27
C GLY A 133 -2.37 -7.94 -3.00
N MET A 134 -2.49 -8.99 -2.18
CA MET A 134 -1.67 -9.10 -0.96
C MET A 134 -0.21 -9.38 -1.30
N PHE A 135 0.06 -10.25 -2.30
CA PHE A 135 1.42 -10.45 -2.79
C PHE A 135 2.02 -9.15 -3.33
N LEU A 136 1.27 -8.37 -4.11
CA LEU A 136 1.71 -7.07 -4.61
C LEU A 136 2.06 -6.12 -3.46
N PHE A 137 1.19 -6.04 -2.44
CA PHE A 137 1.43 -5.22 -1.25
C PHE A 137 2.73 -5.62 -0.54
N TYR A 138 2.93 -6.93 -0.25
CA TYR A 138 4.14 -7.40 0.42
C TYR A 138 5.39 -7.27 -0.45
N SER A 139 5.27 -7.43 -1.77
CA SER A 139 6.37 -7.12 -2.70
C SER A 139 6.77 -5.65 -2.60
N PHE A 140 5.79 -4.75 -2.47
CA PHE A 140 6.01 -3.31 -2.44
C PHE A 140 6.75 -2.84 -1.19
N ILE A 141 6.49 -3.46 -0.03
CA ILE A 141 7.23 -3.16 1.22
C ILE A 141 8.56 -3.90 1.33
N GLY A 142 8.83 -4.86 0.42
CA GLY A 142 10.08 -5.61 0.36
C GLY A 142 11.28 -4.78 -0.13
N GLU A 143 12.48 -5.24 0.22
CA GLU A 143 13.76 -4.54 -0.02
C GLU A 143 13.98 -4.19 -1.50
N LEU A 144 13.64 -5.09 -2.43
CA LEU A 144 13.85 -4.89 -3.86
C LEU A 144 13.17 -3.61 -4.36
N ILE A 145 11.87 -3.48 -4.10
CA ILE A 145 11.07 -2.33 -4.56
C ILE A 145 11.43 -1.08 -3.76
N GLN A 146 11.59 -1.17 -2.44
CA GLN A 146 11.95 -0.02 -1.61
C GLN A 146 13.33 0.55 -1.98
N THR A 147 14.29 -0.29 -2.32
CA THR A 147 15.61 0.14 -2.82
C THR A 147 15.49 0.83 -4.18
N HIS A 148 14.70 0.27 -5.11
CA HIS A 148 14.42 0.91 -6.40
C HIS A 148 13.78 2.30 -6.21
N ILE A 149 12.79 2.43 -5.33
CA ILE A 149 12.12 3.70 -5.03
C ILE A 149 13.13 4.72 -4.52
N LYS A 150 13.97 4.36 -3.55
CA LYS A 150 15.02 5.26 -3.01
C LYS A 150 15.98 5.75 -4.10
N HIS A 151 16.42 4.85 -4.99
CA HIS A 151 17.32 5.22 -6.08
C HIS A 151 16.63 6.08 -7.15
N SER A 152 15.38 5.78 -7.50
CA SER A 152 14.62 6.52 -8.51
C SER A 152 14.12 7.88 -8.05
N ALA A 153 14.01 8.10 -6.75
CA ALA A 153 13.56 9.37 -6.17
C ALA A 153 14.56 10.52 -6.30
N GLY A 154 15.81 10.23 -6.68
CA GLY A 154 16.88 11.21 -6.86
C GLY A 154 17.49 11.69 -5.53
N THR A 155 18.64 12.37 -5.64
CA THR A 155 19.40 12.94 -4.51
C THR A 155 19.03 14.39 -4.19
N GLY A 156 17.94 14.91 -4.75
CA GLY A 156 17.46 16.27 -4.53
C GLY A 156 16.87 16.47 -3.13
N THR A 157 16.66 17.72 -2.74
CA THR A 157 16.15 18.14 -1.41
C THR A 157 14.78 17.54 -1.06
N VAL A 158 13.99 17.17 -2.09
CA VAL A 158 12.70 16.46 -1.94
C VAL A 158 12.66 15.35 -2.99
N GLY A 159 12.94 14.12 -2.56
CA GLY A 159 12.77 12.95 -3.42
C GLY A 159 11.31 12.78 -3.84
N THR A 160 11.08 12.41 -5.09
CA THR A 160 9.74 12.12 -5.60
C THR A 160 9.71 10.76 -6.30
N TYR A 161 8.71 9.96 -5.99
CA TYR A 161 8.41 8.75 -6.73
C TYR A 161 7.29 9.08 -7.73
N THR A 162 7.62 9.04 -9.02
CA THR A 162 6.75 9.51 -10.10
C THR A 162 5.98 8.35 -10.76
N ILE A 163 4.97 8.66 -11.57
CA ILE A 163 4.28 7.65 -12.40
C ILE A 163 5.28 6.90 -13.29
N ASN A 164 6.25 7.60 -13.88
CA ASN A 164 7.27 6.96 -14.70
C ASN A 164 8.18 6.03 -13.88
N SER A 165 8.60 6.45 -12.69
CA SER A 165 9.32 5.58 -11.75
C SER A 165 8.49 4.37 -11.36
N GLY A 166 7.18 4.56 -11.14
CA GLY A 166 6.23 3.50 -10.85
C GLY A 166 6.12 2.46 -11.96
N LYS A 167 6.05 2.92 -13.23
CA LYS A 167 6.04 2.02 -14.39
C LYS A 167 7.31 1.17 -14.48
N ASN A 168 8.46 1.74 -14.17
CA ASN A 168 9.77 1.09 -14.21
C ASN A 168 10.12 0.32 -12.94
N THR A 169 9.20 0.24 -11.96
CA THR A 169 9.44 -0.49 -10.72
C THR A 169 9.56 -1.99 -10.98
N PRO A 170 10.70 -2.60 -10.62
CA PRO A 170 10.92 -4.03 -10.85
C PRO A 170 10.05 -4.87 -9.91
N ILE A 171 9.54 -5.97 -10.42
CA ILE A 171 8.84 -6.98 -9.63
C ILE A 171 9.26 -8.37 -10.09
N LYS A 172 9.31 -9.31 -9.15
CA LYS A 172 9.55 -10.73 -9.41
C LYS A 172 8.28 -11.50 -9.12
N LEU A 173 7.82 -12.26 -10.11
CA LEU A 173 6.53 -12.91 -10.10
C LEU A 173 6.68 -14.44 -10.17
N PRO A 174 6.26 -15.16 -9.13
CA PRO A 174 6.03 -16.60 -9.20
C PRO A 174 4.69 -16.91 -9.89
N SER A 175 4.31 -18.19 -9.90
CA SER A 175 2.97 -18.60 -10.30
C SER A 175 1.88 -17.93 -9.45
N ARG A 176 0.67 -17.81 -9.99
CA ARG A 176 -0.45 -17.17 -9.28
C ARG A 176 -0.77 -17.88 -7.95
N GLU A 177 -0.67 -19.19 -7.94
CA GLU A 177 -0.91 -20.01 -6.74
C GLU A 177 0.12 -19.68 -5.65
N GLU A 178 1.37 -19.52 -6.02
CA GLU A 178 2.43 -19.14 -5.08
C GLU A 178 2.28 -17.69 -4.60
N GLN A 179 1.89 -16.75 -5.47
CA GLN A 179 1.55 -15.39 -5.08
C GLN A 179 0.49 -15.40 -3.98
N THR A 180 -0.61 -16.14 -4.20
CA THR A 180 -1.72 -16.25 -3.25
C THR A 180 -1.28 -16.92 -1.94
N ALA A 181 -0.45 -17.95 -2.01
CA ALA A 181 0.07 -18.61 -0.80
C ALA A 181 0.92 -17.66 0.04
N ILE A 182 1.80 -16.88 -0.60
CA ILE A 182 2.65 -15.88 0.06
C ILE A 182 1.79 -14.74 0.65
N GLY A 183 0.88 -14.18 -0.15
CA GLY A 183 -0.01 -13.11 0.29
C GLY A 183 -0.83 -13.49 1.52
N ASN A 184 -1.48 -14.66 1.48
CA ASN A 184 -2.27 -15.19 2.59
C ASN A 184 -1.43 -15.47 3.84
N TYR A 185 -0.20 -15.93 3.68
CA TYR A 185 0.69 -16.20 4.81
C TYR A 185 1.03 -14.92 5.57
N PHE A 186 1.48 -13.88 4.88
CA PHE A 186 1.82 -12.63 5.54
C PHE A 186 0.59 -11.90 6.08
N GLN A 187 -0.55 -11.96 5.38
CA GLN A 187 -1.81 -11.42 5.90
C GLN A 187 -2.21 -12.06 7.23
N LYS A 188 -2.06 -13.37 7.35
CA LYS A 188 -2.32 -14.08 8.62
C LYS A 188 -1.35 -13.66 9.71
N LEU A 189 -0.08 -13.48 9.38
CA LEU A 189 0.92 -12.99 10.35
C LEU A 189 0.58 -11.59 10.85
N ASP A 190 0.23 -10.66 9.95
CA ASP A 190 -0.17 -9.32 10.33
C ASP A 190 -1.43 -9.31 11.20
N ALA A 191 -2.41 -10.16 10.89
CA ALA A 191 -3.61 -10.32 11.72
C ALA A 191 -3.25 -10.81 13.13
N LEU A 192 -2.36 -11.78 13.27
CA LEU A 192 -1.88 -12.27 14.57
C LEU A 192 -1.11 -11.20 15.34
N ILE A 193 -0.22 -10.47 14.68
CA ILE A 193 0.53 -9.36 15.28
C ILE A 193 -0.43 -8.29 15.81
N ASN A 194 -1.41 -7.87 15.00
CA ASN A 194 -2.40 -6.88 15.39
C ASN A 194 -3.24 -7.36 16.58
N GLN A 195 -3.64 -8.61 16.62
CA GLN A 195 -4.35 -9.21 17.75
C GLN A 195 -3.51 -9.15 19.04
N GLN A 196 -2.23 -9.49 18.97
CA GLN A 196 -1.33 -9.44 20.11
C GLN A 196 -1.10 -7.99 20.60
N LEU A 197 -0.94 -7.04 19.69
CA LEU A 197 -0.80 -5.63 20.02
C LEU A 197 -2.05 -5.08 20.75
N GLN A 198 -3.25 -5.46 20.30
CA GLN A 198 -4.49 -5.09 20.98
C GLN A 198 -4.57 -5.68 22.41
N GLN A 199 -4.14 -6.93 22.59
CA GLN A 199 -4.08 -7.56 23.93
C GLN A 199 -3.09 -6.84 24.85
N ILE A 200 -1.89 -6.51 24.36
CA ILE A 200 -0.88 -5.75 25.11
C ILE A 200 -1.43 -4.38 25.51
N THR A 201 -2.08 -3.67 24.59
CA THR A 201 -2.70 -2.37 24.88
C THR A 201 -3.76 -2.49 25.98
N LYS A 202 -4.64 -3.49 25.89
CA LYS A 202 -5.66 -3.75 26.92
C LYS A 202 -5.04 -4.03 28.29
N LEU A 203 -4.01 -4.87 28.34
CA LEU A 203 -3.32 -5.18 29.60
C LEU A 203 -2.62 -3.95 30.21
N ASN A 204 -2.00 -3.11 29.37
CA ASN A 204 -1.40 -1.86 29.82
C ASN A 204 -2.46 -0.89 30.37
N ASN A 205 -3.61 -0.78 29.76
CA ASN A 205 -4.72 0.05 30.25
C ASN A 205 -5.24 -0.46 31.60
N ILE A 206 -5.38 -1.79 31.78
CA ILE A 206 -5.76 -2.40 33.05
C ILE A 206 -4.71 -2.11 34.12
N LYS A 207 -3.43 -2.29 33.80
CA LYS A 207 -2.31 -1.96 34.71
C LYS A 207 -2.38 -0.51 35.17
N GLN A 208 -2.55 0.44 34.25
CA GLN A 208 -2.67 1.88 34.59
C GLN A 208 -3.88 2.17 35.48
N ALA A 209 -5.04 1.56 35.17
CA ALA A 209 -6.24 1.72 35.98
C ALA A 209 -6.07 1.14 37.40
N CYS A 210 -5.37 0.03 37.57
CA CYS A 210 -5.06 -0.52 38.89
C CYS A 210 -4.11 0.40 39.67
N LEU A 211 -3.01 0.87 39.02
CA LEU A 211 -2.06 1.78 39.65
C LEU A 211 -2.72 3.07 40.13
N SER A 212 -3.58 3.68 39.29
CA SER A 212 -4.29 4.91 39.66
C SER A 212 -5.25 4.76 40.85
N LYS A 213 -5.73 3.52 41.13
CA LYS A 213 -6.60 3.24 42.28
C LYS A 213 -5.82 2.84 43.55
N MET A 214 -4.54 2.43 43.42
CA MET A 214 -3.72 2.01 44.54
C MET A 214 -3.03 3.17 45.28
N PHE A 215 -2.97 4.33 44.65
CA PHE A 215 -2.27 5.52 45.15
C PHE A 215 -3.19 6.74 45.32
N VAL A 216 -4.48 6.51 45.54
CA VAL A 216 -5.47 7.53 45.94
C VAL A 216 -5.68 7.46 47.45
#